data_9185294ec1a9234194b4c218c25b7b34
#
_entry.id   9185294ec1a9234194b4c218c25b7b34
#
_cell.length_a   1.000
_cell.length_b   1.000
_cell.length_c   1.000
_cell.angle_alpha   90.00
_cell.angle_beta   90.00
_cell.angle_gamma   90.00
#
_symmetry.space_group_name_H-M   'P 1'
#
loop_
_entity.id
_entity.type
_entity.pdbx_description
1 polymer ?
#
loop_
_entity_poly.entity_id
_entity_poly.type
_entity_poly.pdbx_seq_one_letter_code
_entity_poly.pdbx_strand_id
1 'polypeptide(L)'
;MELQNNYQEFQSRGVEILAISTDSLEDTAGIIERIGLDFPVLYNIAGDVPRAYGVFNHFGDGLATGSAFLVDLDGNVAWKSIYSGVYDLITSADILAAIDAL
;
A
#
# COMPACT_ATOMS: atom_id res chain seq x y z
N MET A 1 -11.24 3.39 7.07
CA MET A 1 -10.21 3.41 6.03
C MET A 1 -10.72 2.68 4.79
N GLU A 2 -10.50 3.24 3.61
CA GLU A 2 -11.09 2.73 2.38
C GLU A 2 -10.66 1.29 2.04
N LEU A 3 -9.37 0.97 2.13
CA LEU A 3 -8.88 -0.39 1.87
C LEU A 3 -9.49 -1.41 2.82
N GLN A 4 -9.59 -1.08 4.09
CA GLN A 4 -10.21 -1.95 5.09
C GLN A 4 -11.70 -2.17 4.78
N ASN A 5 -12.41 -1.11 4.42
CA ASN A 5 -13.83 -1.18 4.08
C ASN A 5 -14.10 -2.07 2.86
N ASN A 6 -13.13 -2.17 1.95
CA ASN A 6 -13.23 -2.97 0.72
C ASN A 6 -12.40 -4.26 0.76
N TYR A 7 -11.87 -4.63 1.92
CA TYR A 7 -10.96 -5.78 2.05
C TYR A 7 -11.57 -7.08 1.53
N GLN A 8 -12.85 -7.31 1.77
CA GLN A 8 -13.53 -8.51 1.29
C GLN A 8 -13.55 -8.59 -0.24
N GLU A 9 -13.63 -7.46 -0.92
CA GLU A 9 -13.57 -7.41 -2.38
C GLU A 9 -12.23 -7.88 -2.92
N PHE A 10 -11.14 -7.55 -2.22
CA PHE A 10 -9.80 -8.04 -2.57
C PHE A 10 -9.71 -9.55 -2.31
N GLN A 11 -10.19 -10.00 -1.16
CA GLN A 11 -10.15 -11.42 -0.80
C GLN A 11 -10.96 -12.27 -1.77
N SER A 12 -12.13 -11.78 -2.23
CA SER A 12 -12.97 -12.50 -3.19
C SER A 12 -12.27 -12.71 -4.54
N ARG A 13 -11.26 -11.90 -4.84
CA ARG A 13 -10.45 -12.02 -6.06
C ARG A 13 -9.14 -12.79 -5.84
N GLY A 14 -8.95 -13.36 -4.64
CA GLY A 14 -7.74 -14.09 -4.29
C GLY A 14 -6.52 -13.19 -4.09
N VAL A 15 -6.73 -11.92 -3.75
CA VAL A 15 -5.66 -10.94 -3.56
C VAL A 15 -5.49 -10.62 -2.09
N GLU A 16 -4.26 -10.64 -1.60
CA GLU A 16 -3.91 -10.19 -0.25
C GLU A 16 -3.35 -8.78 -0.29
N ILE A 17 -3.65 -8.02 0.75
CA ILE A 17 -3.12 -6.67 0.93
C ILE A 17 -1.98 -6.72 1.94
N LEU A 18 -0.84 -6.13 1.59
CA LEU A 18 0.26 -5.88 2.52
C LEU A 18 0.52 -4.37 2.53
N ALA A 19 0.40 -3.76 3.70
CA ALA A 19 0.77 -2.37 3.87
C ALA A 19 2.17 -2.28 4.48
N ILE A 20 2.97 -1.34 4.01
CA ILE A 20 4.33 -1.13 4.51
C ILE A 20 4.48 0.36 4.84
N SER A 21 4.89 0.63 6.08
CA SER A 21 5.08 1.97 6.60
C SER A 21 6.54 2.20 6.99
N THR A 22 7.01 3.44 6.88
CA THR A 22 8.31 3.87 7.43
C THR A 22 8.18 4.38 8.87
N ASP A 23 7.00 4.31 9.46
CA ASP A 23 6.78 4.63 10.86
C ASP A 23 7.41 3.59 11.80
N SER A 24 7.54 3.94 13.09
CA SER A 24 7.99 3.00 14.09
C SER A 24 6.99 1.89 14.34
N LEU A 25 7.43 0.80 14.96
CA LEU A 25 6.53 -0.28 15.37
C LEU A 25 5.41 0.24 16.27
N GLU A 26 5.73 1.12 17.22
CA GLU A 26 4.77 1.69 18.15
C GLU A 26 3.68 2.50 17.40
N ASP A 27 4.10 3.39 16.51
CA ASP A 27 3.17 4.20 15.71
C ASP A 27 2.31 3.34 14.80
N THR A 28 2.90 2.35 14.16
CA THR A 28 2.20 1.41 13.28
C THR A 28 1.15 0.60 14.06
N ALA A 29 1.50 0.09 15.23
CA ALA A 29 0.57 -0.64 16.10
C ALA A 29 -0.59 0.24 16.55
N GLY A 30 -0.33 1.50 16.86
CA GLY A 30 -1.37 2.47 17.23
C GLY A 30 -2.35 2.74 16.09
N ILE A 31 -1.89 2.81 14.86
CA ILE A 31 -2.74 2.98 13.68
C ILE A 31 -3.62 1.74 13.47
N ILE A 32 -3.04 0.55 13.55
CA ILE A 32 -3.77 -0.71 13.40
C ILE A 32 -4.90 -0.80 14.43
N GLU A 33 -4.61 -0.48 15.69
CA GLU A 33 -5.59 -0.52 16.78
C GLU A 33 -6.73 0.47 16.56
N ARG A 34 -6.41 1.70 16.15
CA ARG A 34 -7.43 2.75 15.94
C ARG A 34 -8.32 2.50 14.74
N ILE A 35 -7.77 1.96 13.66
CA ILE A 35 -8.52 1.75 12.40
C ILE A 35 -9.15 0.37 12.34
N GLY A 36 -8.61 -0.60 13.09
CA GLY A 36 -9.12 -1.98 13.07
C GLY A 36 -8.79 -2.71 11.78
N LEU A 37 -7.55 -2.64 11.33
CA LEU A 37 -7.12 -3.29 10.09
C LEU A 37 -7.03 -4.80 10.23
N ASP A 38 -7.55 -5.53 9.24
CA ASP A 38 -7.52 -6.99 9.18
C ASP A 38 -6.39 -7.53 8.29
N PHE A 39 -5.75 -6.68 7.50
CA PHE A 39 -4.61 -7.10 6.68
C PHE A 39 -3.29 -6.71 7.35
N PRO A 40 -2.18 -7.42 7.02
CA PRO A 40 -0.88 -7.16 7.63
C PRO A 40 -0.35 -5.76 7.34
N VAL A 41 0.21 -5.11 8.35
CA VAL A 41 0.91 -3.84 8.22
C VAL A 41 2.33 -4.06 8.74
N LEU A 42 3.30 -3.90 7.86
CA LEU A 42 4.72 -4.03 8.17
C LEU A 42 5.32 -2.65 8.39
N TYR A 43 6.38 -2.58 9.18
CA TYR A 43 7.11 -1.34 9.37
C TYR A 43 8.54 -1.49 8.89
N ASN A 44 9.08 -0.41 8.32
CA ASN A 44 10.46 -0.40 7.80
C ASN A 44 11.04 1.02 7.95
N ILE A 45 11.51 1.33 9.18
CA ILE A 45 12.02 2.66 9.53
C ILE A 45 13.19 3.07 8.63
N ALA A 46 14.07 2.13 8.29
CA ALA A 46 15.23 2.39 7.43
C ALA A 46 14.85 2.74 6.00
N GLY A 47 13.63 2.41 5.57
CA GLY A 47 13.14 2.72 4.24
C GLY A 47 13.71 1.82 3.13
N ASP A 48 14.22 0.64 3.45
CA ASP A 48 14.84 -0.26 2.47
C ASP A 48 13.83 -0.72 1.41
N VAL A 49 12.60 -1.07 1.83
CA VAL A 49 11.56 -1.53 0.92
C VAL A 49 11.07 -0.40 0.03
N PRO A 50 10.68 0.78 0.56
CA PRO A 50 10.32 1.92 -0.31
C PRO A 50 11.43 2.31 -1.29
N ARG A 51 12.70 2.23 -0.89
CA ARG A 51 13.82 2.50 -1.80
C ARG A 51 13.90 1.48 -2.91
N ALA A 52 13.73 0.20 -2.59
CA ALA A 52 13.75 -0.88 -3.57
C ALA A 52 12.64 -0.72 -4.61
N TYR A 53 11.49 -0.17 -4.22
CA TYR A 53 10.37 0.10 -5.12
C TYR A 53 10.46 1.49 -5.79
N GLY A 54 11.46 2.29 -5.44
CA GLY A 54 11.67 3.62 -6.02
C GLY A 54 10.69 4.70 -5.55
N VAL A 55 10.14 4.54 -4.35
CA VAL A 55 9.11 5.45 -3.81
C VAL A 55 9.52 6.11 -2.49
N PHE A 56 10.81 6.17 -2.20
CA PHE A 56 11.29 6.80 -0.98
C PHE A 56 11.72 8.24 -1.24
N ASN A 57 11.27 9.15 -0.38
CA ASN A 57 11.73 10.55 -0.36
C ASN A 57 11.49 11.33 -1.66
N HIS A 58 10.42 11.01 -2.41
CA HIS A 58 10.07 11.73 -3.65
C HIS A 58 9.85 13.23 -3.43
N PHE A 59 9.34 13.62 -2.27
CA PHE A 59 9.04 15.01 -1.93
C PHE A 59 10.06 15.62 -0.97
N GLY A 60 11.20 14.97 -0.76
CA GLY A 60 12.23 15.46 0.16
C GLY A 60 11.84 15.41 1.62
N ASP A 61 10.87 14.58 1.98
CA ASP A 61 10.31 14.49 3.34
C ASP A 61 10.89 13.32 4.17
N GLY A 62 11.76 12.50 3.59
CA GLY A 62 12.34 11.34 4.27
C GLY A 62 11.37 10.19 4.49
N LEU A 63 10.23 10.19 3.79
CA LEU A 63 9.15 9.21 3.97
C LEU A 63 8.93 8.40 2.70
N ALA A 64 8.25 7.27 2.86
CA ALA A 64 7.72 6.53 1.71
C ALA A 64 6.62 7.37 1.04
N THR A 65 6.73 7.54 -0.26
CA THR A 65 5.68 8.19 -1.05
C THR A 65 4.48 7.26 -1.12
N GLY A 66 3.28 7.81 -0.91
CA GLY A 66 2.03 7.04 -1.02
C GLY A 66 1.96 6.36 -2.38
N SER A 67 1.85 5.04 -2.40
CA SER A 67 1.88 4.25 -3.62
C SER A 67 1.23 2.90 -3.42
N ALA A 68 0.82 2.28 -4.52
CA ALA A 68 0.31 0.92 -4.54
C ALA A 68 0.94 0.15 -5.69
N PHE A 69 1.26 -1.11 -5.43
CA PHE A 69 1.84 -2.02 -6.41
C PHE A 69 1.03 -3.31 -6.41
N LEU A 70 0.64 -3.76 -7.59
CA LEU A 70 0.00 -5.05 -7.78
C LEU A 70 1.05 -6.04 -8.26
N VAL A 71 1.32 -7.05 -7.44
CA VAL A 71 2.32 -8.08 -7.73
C VAL A 71 1.60 -9.36 -8.14
N ASP A 72 1.97 -9.93 -9.30
CA ASP A 72 1.37 -11.17 -9.78
C ASP A 72 1.98 -12.40 -9.09
N LEU A 73 1.48 -13.59 -9.44
CA LEU A 73 1.94 -14.84 -8.83
C LEU A 73 3.39 -15.21 -9.21
N ASP A 74 3.92 -14.61 -10.26
CA ASP A 74 5.31 -14.82 -10.69
C ASP A 74 6.27 -13.84 -10.01
N GLY A 75 5.75 -12.93 -9.17
CA GLY A 75 6.56 -11.94 -8.47
C GLY A 75 6.83 -10.67 -9.27
N ASN A 76 6.14 -10.46 -10.37
CA ASN A 76 6.30 -9.27 -11.19
C ASN A 76 5.28 -8.20 -10.85
N VAL A 77 5.67 -6.92 -10.94
CA VAL A 77 4.75 -5.81 -10.77
C VAL A 77 3.90 -5.69 -12.04
N ALA A 78 2.63 -6.04 -11.91
CA ALA A 78 1.68 -5.99 -13.02
C ALA A 78 1.04 -4.62 -13.19
N TRP A 79 0.97 -3.83 -12.12
CA TRP A 79 0.39 -2.49 -12.12
C TRP A 79 0.95 -1.69 -10.95
N LYS A 80 1.08 -0.39 -11.12
CA LYS A 80 1.50 0.50 -10.03
C LYS A 80 0.84 1.86 -10.17
N SER A 81 0.67 2.54 -9.03
CA SER A 81 0.27 3.93 -8.96
C SER A 81 1.04 4.61 -7.84
N ILE A 82 1.68 5.73 -8.16
CA ILE A 82 2.49 6.49 -7.23
C ILE A 82 1.84 7.87 -7.07
N TYR A 83 1.64 8.29 -5.82
CA TYR A 83 1.05 9.58 -5.50
C TYR A 83 1.91 10.72 -6.07
N SER A 84 1.30 11.62 -6.83
CA SER A 84 1.99 12.75 -7.46
C SER A 84 1.41 14.11 -7.05
N GLY A 85 0.30 14.15 -6.31
CA GLY A 85 -0.31 15.39 -5.84
C GLY A 85 -1.68 15.15 -5.23
N VAL A 86 -2.29 16.22 -4.71
CA VAL A 86 -3.56 16.13 -3.96
C VAL A 86 -4.74 15.62 -4.79
N TYR A 87 -4.65 15.69 -6.10
CA TYR A 87 -5.71 15.23 -7.01
C TYR A 87 -5.44 13.82 -7.56
N ASP A 88 -4.35 13.18 -7.15
CA ASP A 88 -3.95 11.85 -7.64
C ASP A 88 -4.02 10.84 -6.50
N LEU A 89 -5.20 10.73 -5.89
CA LEU A 89 -5.43 9.79 -4.81
C LEU A 89 -5.65 8.37 -5.35
N ILE A 90 -4.95 7.42 -4.75
CA ILE A 90 -5.09 6.00 -5.10
C ILE A 90 -6.31 5.46 -4.36
N THR A 91 -7.29 4.95 -5.09
CA THR A 91 -8.53 4.41 -4.51
C THR A 91 -8.58 2.89 -4.62
N SER A 92 -9.38 2.26 -3.76
CA SER A 92 -9.63 0.82 -3.87
C SER A 92 -10.24 0.46 -5.21
N ALA A 93 -11.12 1.31 -5.76
CA ALA A 93 -11.73 1.09 -7.07
C ALA A 93 -10.70 1.01 -8.18
N ASP A 94 -9.67 1.87 -8.16
CA ASP A 94 -8.58 1.85 -9.14
C ASP A 94 -7.79 0.55 -9.08
N ILE A 95 -7.48 0.09 -7.87
CA ILE A 95 -6.72 -1.15 -7.65
C ILE A 95 -7.55 -2.35 -8.08
N LEU A 96 -8.83 -2.40 -7.70
CA LEU A 96 -9.73 -3.49 -8.08
C LEU A 96 -9.91 -3.58 -9.59
N ALA A 97 -10.03 -2.44 -10.27
CA ALA A 97 -10.09 -2.39 -11.73
C ALA A 97 -8.82 -2.95 -12.38
N ALA A 98 -7.66 -2.65 -11.82
CA ALA A 98 -6.38 -3.19 -12.29
C ALA A 98 -6.30 -4.72 -12.09
N ILE A 99 -6.80 -5.24 -10.97
CA ILE A 99 -6.89 -6.68 -10.72
C ILE A 99 -7.78 -7.36 -11.75
N ASP A 100 -8.96 -6.80 -11.99
CA ASP A 100 -9.93 -7.35 -12.93
C ASP A 100 -9.46 -7.32 -14.39
N ALA A 101 -8.47 -6.47 -14.71
CA ALA A 101 -7.87 -6.36 -16.02
C ALA A 101 -6.71 -7.34 -16.28
N LEU A 102 -6.29 -8.09 -15.26
CA LEU A 102 -5.19 -9.07 -15.41
C LEU A 102 -5.56 -10.24 -16.33
#